data_3bfd72a44a9b31ecbcff7dcc6ea8925d
#
_entry.id   3bfd72a44a9b31ecbcff7dcc6ea8925d
#
_cell.length_a   1.000
_cell.length_b   1.000
_cell.length_c   1.000
_cell.angle_alpha   90.00
_cell.angle_beta   90.00
_cell.angle_gamma   90.00
#
_symmetry.space_group_name_H-M   'P 1'
#
loop_
_entity.id
_entity.type
_entity.pdbx_description
1 polymer ?
#
loop_
_entity_poly.entity_id
_entity_poly.type
_entity_poly.pdbx_seq_one_letter_code
_entity_poly.pdbx_strand_id
1 'polypeptide(L)'
;MTVETDELSSAKRRLIFRDAVTFLGLILVTAVLLAITLFLFRSFTAHRAELAQRWSGRGQNALNQGHPEEAIVALRTALSYAPDENSYELLLAQALGDAGHLDESYNYFLGLWDAEPGNGFINLRLARLAAKKRDTQAAINYYHAAIYGTWEGDGTVRRREVRLELARYLISIGNSSSARSELLIAGGNNPYDVSVELTLADLLQQAGYPKDALNYYRKVLTQEPKNEPALLAAGRMEYEGGNFEEAHRLLEEGVAEMHEGDVPAGINMMLANAAHIVAMAPSEKVSPDERVERILHARSLAKTRFDECNAQVSAANGPTSPLQSIGSRWAAEDASLGRKALLKDHTEEDATVKLIFDTEVQTSQICGAPTGDNALLLLLSKSQTVEP
;
A
#
# COMPACT_ATOMS: atom_id res chain seq x y z
N MET A 1 83.01 73.68 15.05
CA MET A 1 81.73 73.38 14.27
C MET A 1 81.34 71.93 14.24
N THR A 2 81.95 71.04 15.01
CA THR A 2 81.72 69.59 15.06
C THR A 2 80.96 69.04 16.26
N VAL A 3 80.84 69.87 17.32
CA VAL A 3 80.21 69.45 18.60
C VAL A 3 78.67 69.62 18.54
N GLU A 4 78.15 70.59 17.84
CA GLU A 4 76.71 70.91 17.76
C GLU A 4 75.88 69.95 16.94
N THR A 5 76.53 69.28 15.94
CA THR A 5 75.86 68.25 15.07
C THR A 5 75.68 66.91 15.77
N ASP A 6 76.52 66.61 16.77
CA ASP A 6 76.45 65.33 17.52
C ASP A 6 75.36 65.33 18.61
N GLU A 7 75.14 66.51 19.29
CA GLU A 7 74.05 66.64 20.24
C GLU A 7 72.67 66.62 19.56
N LEU A 8 72.53 67.25 18.41
CA LEU A 8 71.31 67.23 17.62
C LEU A 8 70.95 65.80 17.14
N SER A 9 71.96 64.99 16.74
CA SER A 9 71.77 63.59 16.29
C SER A 9 71.40 62.69 17.48
N SER A 10 71.92 62.86 18.63
CA SER A 10 71.64 62.14 19.89
C SER A 10 70.22 62.43 20.41
N ALA A 11 69.79 63.67 20.35
CA ALA A 11 68.42 64.08 20.74
C ALA A 11 67.36 63.52 19.77
N LYS A 12 67.66 63.51 18.46
CA LYS A 12 66.80 62.94 17.47
C LYS A 12 66.67 61.44 17.59
N ARG A 13 67.73 60.74 17.93
CA ARG A 13 67.71 59.30 18.22
C ARG A 13 66.90 58.97 19.45
N ARG A 14 66.97 59.73 20.52
CA ARG A 14 66.16 59.55 21.71
C ARG A 14 64.66 59.78 21.46
N LEU A 15 64.34 60.80 20.65
CA LEU A 15 62.94 61.04 20.22
C LEU A 15 62.36 59.89 19.41
N ILE A 16 63.13 59.45 18.40
CA ILE A 16 62.72 58.31 17.55
C ILE A 16 62.56 57.03 18.37
N PHE A 17 63.46 56.77 19.29
CA PHE A 17 63.40 55.63 20.21
C PHE A 17 62.15 55.65 21.09
N ARG A 18 61.87 56.83 21.69
CA ARG A 18 60.69 57.03 22.54
C ARG A 18 59.40 56.85 21.75
N ASP A 19 59.34 57.39 20.55
CA ASP A 19 58.15 57.29 19.70
C ASP A 19 57.97 55.85 19.21
N ALA A 20 59.06 55.13 18.85
CA ALA A 20 59.04 53.71 18.51
C ALA A 20 58.54 52.83 19.69
N VAL A 21 59.01 53.12 20.94
CA VAL A 21 58.56 52.38 22.12
C VAL A 21 57.08 52.65 22.42
N THR A 22 56.61 53.91 22.28
CA THR A 22 55.19 54.25 22.47
C THR A 22 54.32 53.59 21.36
N PHE A 23 54.79 53.58 20.14
CA PHE A 23 54.10 52.90 19.02
C PHE A 23 54.03 51.38 19.22
N LEU A 24 55.13 50.76 19.66
CA LEU A 24 55.18 49.33 19.98
C LEU A 24 54.26 49.01 21.19
N GLY A 25 54.22 49.90 22.20
CA GLY A 25 53.28 49.78 23.32
C GLY A 25 51.80 49.81 22.86
N LEU A 26 51.49 50.74 21.93
CA LEU A 26 50.14 50.85 21.40
C LEU A 26 49.74 49.58 20.59
N ILE A 27 50.65 49.06 19.75
CA ILE A 27 50.43 47.80 19.04
C ILE A 27 50.20 46.62 20.00
N LEU A 28 50.98 46.53 21.08
CA LEU A 28 50.82 45.49 22.08
C LEU A 28 49.46 45.57 22.78
N VAL A 29 49.03 46.76 23.18
CA VAL A 29 47.72 46.97 23.81
C VAL A 29 46.60 46.60 22.86
N THR A 30 46.67 47.04 21.60
CA THR A 30 45.66 46.67 20.61
C THR A 30 45.62 45.17 20.32
N ALA A 31 46.77 44.50 20.26
CA ALA A 31 46.87 43.06 20.10
C ALA A 31 46.26 42.28 21.29
N VAL A 32 46.53 42.75 22.53
CA VAL A 32 45.93 42.16 23.73
C VAL A 32 44.42 42.35 23.77
N LEU A 33 43.93 43.55 23.46
CA LEU A 33 42.46 43.80 23.36
C LEU A 33 41.81 42.92 22.27
N LEU A 34 42.45 42.77 21.11
CA LEU A 34 41.96 41.89 20.05
C LEU A 34 41.92 40.44 20.53
N ALA A 35 42.96 39.96 21.20
CA ALA A 35 43.03 38.58 21.71
C ALA A 35 41.90 38.32 22.76
N ILE A 36 41.68 39.29 23.68
CA ILE A 36 40.59 39.20 24.67
C ILE A 36 39.22 39.18 23.97
N THR A 37 39.02 40.05 22.99
CA THR A 37 37.76 40.12 22.23
C THR A 37 37.48 38.79 21.48
N LEU A 38 38.49 38.23 20.81
CA LEU A 38 38.39 36.96 20.15
C LEU A 38 38.13 35.80 21.11
N PHE A 39 38.77 35.82 22.28
CA PHE A 39 38.53 34.82 23.32
C PHE A 39 37.09 34.89 23.85
N LEU A 40 36.59 36.06 24.17
CA LEU A 40 35.23 36.26 24.65
C LEU A 40 34.20 35.89 23.58
N PHE A 41 34.45 36.25 22.31
CA PHE A 41 33.59 35.87 21.18
C PHE A 41 33.52 34.35 21.02
N ARG A 42 34.66 33.65 21.02
CA ARG A 42 34.71 32.18 20.94
C ARG A 42 34.03 31.51 22.12
N SER A 43 34.27 32.00 23.35
CA SER A 43 33.62 31.47 24.55
C SER A 43 32.11 31.66 24.51
N PHE A 44 31.63 32.82 24.07
CA PHE A 44 30.20 33.11 23.91
C PHE A 44 29.53 32.23 22.84
N THR A 45 30.15 32.10 21.67
CA THR A 45 29.61 31.26 20.61
C THR A 45 29.60 29.79 20.99
N ALA A 46 30.64 29.28 21.65
CA ALA A 46 30.69 27.91 22.16
C ALA A 46 29.58 27.64 23.19
N HIS A 47 29.37 28.56 24.12
CA HIS A 47 28.30 28.42 25.12
C HIS A 47 26.89 28.44 24.49
N ARG A 48 26.66 29.31 23.50
CA ARG A 48 25.39 29.31 22.72
C ARG A 48 25.19 28.00 22.01
N ALA A 49 26.19 27.44 21.34
CA ALA A 49 26.11 26.17 20.65
C ALA A 49 25.77 25.00 21.60
N GLU A 50 26.39 25.00 22.80
CA GLU A 50 26.10 24.00 23.84
C GLU A 50 24.64 24.10 24.33
N LEU A 51 24.11 25.30 24.55
CA LEU A 51 22.71 25.50 24.92
C LEU A 51 21.75 25.06 23.80
N ALA A 52 22.06 25.42 22.57
CA ALA A 52 21.28 24.98 21.41
C ALA A 52 21.21 23.45 21.33
N GLN A 53 22.36 22.78 21.48
CA GLN A 53 22.42 21.30 21.44
C GLN A 53 21.63 20.65 22.59
N ARG A 54 21.71 21.20 23.82
CA ARG A 54 20.93 20.73 24.98
C ARG A 54 19.42 20.83 24.72
N TRP A 55 18.96 21.96 24.19
CA TRP A 55 17.55 22.19 23.88
C TRP A 55 17.07 21.33 22.70
N SER A 56 17.89 21.18 21.65
CA SER A 56 17.59 20.27 20.54
C SER A 56 17.47 18.83 21.02
N GLY A 57 18.39 18.38 21.89
CA GLY A 57 18.29 17.04 22.49
C GLY A 57 17.01 16.81 23.30
N ARG A 58 16.54 17.85 24.05
CA ARG A 58 15.22 17.78 24.71
C ARG A 58 14.07 17.68 23.72
N GLY A 59 14.12 18.48 22.65
CA GLY A 59 13.11 18.42 21.58
C GLY A 59 13.06 17.07 20.90
N GLN A 60 14.21 16.49 20.56
CA GLN A 60 14.30 15.14 19.98
C GLN A 60 13.75 14.07 20.93
N ASN A 61 14.06 14.15 22.23
CA ASN A 61 13.53 13.22 23.21
C ASN A 61 12.01 13.36 23.36
N ALA A 62 11.47 14.56 23.37
CA ALA A 62 10.03 14.81 23.41
C ALA A 62 9.32 14.25 22.18
N LEU A 63 9.90 14.39 20.97
CA LEU A 63 9.38 13.75 19.75
C LEU A 63 9.35 12.23 19.87
N ASN A 64 10.43 11.62 20.36
CA ASN A 64 10.52 10.17 20.53
C ASN A 64 9.50 9.62 21.56
N GLN A 65 9.06 10.46 22.51
CA GLN A 65 8.05 10.14 23.51
C GLN A 65 6.62 10.45 23.05
N GLY A 66 6.44 11.01 21.85
CA GLY A 66 5.12 11.40 21.34
C GLY A 66 4.55 12.68 21.95
N HIS A 67 5.42 13.58 22.45
CA HIS A 67 5.06 14.88 23.02
C HIS A 67 5.44 16.02 22.07
N PRO A 68 4.75 16.21 20.92
CA PRO A 68 5.17 17.16 19.90
C PRO A 68 5.10 18.63 20.36
N GLU A 69 4.16 19.00 21.21
CA GLU A 69 4.05 20.38 21.74
C GLU A 69 5.25 20.74 22.61
N GLU A 70 5.74 19.85 23.47
CA GLU A 70 6.94 20.06 24.25
C GLU A 70 8.19 20.15 23.35
N ALA A 71 8.21 19.33 22.29
CA ALA A 71 9.28 19.37 21.30
C ALA A 71 9.33 20.73 20.58
N ILE A 72 8.19 21.30 20.19
CA ILE A 72 8.10 22.62 19.55
C ILE A 72 8.73 23.69 20.44
N VAL A 73 8.37 23.73 21.73
CA VAL A 73 8.92 24.70 22.67
C VAL A 73 10.45 24.56 22.81
N ALA A 74 10.93 23.34 22.95
CA ALA A 74 12.35 23.06 23.10
C ALA A 74 13.14 23.42 21.82
N LEU A 75 12.60 23.07 20.63
CA LEU A 75 13.28 23.31 19.34
C LEU A 75 13.25 24.78 18.94
N ARG A 76 12.20 25.54 19.23
CA ARG A 76 12.19 27.01 19.09
C ARG A 76 13.22 27.66 19.98
N THR A 77 13.40 27.12 21.20
CA THR A 77 14.45 27.59 22.10
C THR A 77 15.84 27.25 21.55
N ALA A 78 16.06 26.07 21.00
CA ALA A 78 17.32 25.70 20.34
C ALA A 78 17.67 26.68 19.20
N LEU A 79 16.69 26.95 18.32
CA LEU A 79 16.84 27.89 17.20
C LEU A 79 17.09 29.33 17.65
N SER A 80 16.61 29.75 18.82
CA SER A 80 16.96 31.09 19.36
C SER A 80 18.45 31.23 19.69
N TYR A 81 19.14 30.11 19.98
CA TYR A 81 20.58 30.06 20.19
C TYR A 81 21.38 29.81 18.92
N ALA A 82 20.84 29.05 17.97
CA ALA A 82 21.45 28.70 16.68
C ALA A 82 20.43 28.82 15.55
N PRO A 83 20.15 30.04 15.05
CA PRO A 83 19.04 30.28 14.10
C PRO A 83 19.26 29.68 12.72
N ASP A 84 20.50 29.45 12.29
CA ASP A 84 20.86 28.97 10.97
C ASP A 84 21.12 27.45 10.93
N GLU A 85 20.68 26.71 11.96
CA GLU A 85 20.94 25.27 12.07
C GLU A 85 19.78 24.45 11.45
N ASN A 86 19.93 24.08 10.20
CA ASN A 86 18.93 23.34 9.42
C ASN A 86 18.44 22.04 10.11
N SER A 87 19.32 21.38 10.88
CA SER A 87 18.95 20.15 11.60
C SER A 87 17.88 20.43 12.67
N TYR A 88 17.94 21.59 13.34
CA TYR A 88 16.94 21.98 14.33
C TYR A 88 15.63 22.46 13.66
N GLU A 89 15.73 23.14 12.52
CA GLU A 89 14.56 23.49 11.71
C GLU A 89 13.83 22.24 11.23
N LEU A 90 14.56 21.22 10.79
CA LEU A 90 14.01 19.94 10.36
C LEU A 90 13.22 19.26 11.49
N LEU A 91 13.79 19.22 12.70
CA LEU A 91 13.12 18.66 13.87
C LEU A 91 11.88 19.48 14.27
N LEU A 92 11.97 20.82 14.21
CA LEU A 92 10.84 21.69 14.49
C LEU A 92 9.71 21.51 13.47
N ALA A 93 10.04 21.47 12.18
CA ALA A 93 9.07 21.19 11.12
C ALA A 93 8.36 19.85 11.34
N GLN A 94 9.09 18.85 11.79
CA GLN A 94 8.54 17.53 12.12
C GLN A 94 7.60 17.61 13.34
N ALA A 95 8.03 18.25 14.43
CA ALA A 95 7.23 18.43 15.63
C ALA A 95 5.92 19.16 15.35
N LEU A 96 5.97 20.23 14.54
CA LEU A 96 4.79 20.98 14.10
C LEU A 96 3.80 20.11 13.30
N GLY A 97 4.32 19.27 12.39
CA GLY A 97 3.49 18.35 11.62
C GLY A 97 2.82 17.26 12.47
N ASP A 98 3.51 16.78 13.50
CA ASP A 98 3.00 15.78 14.43
C ASP A 98 1.99 16.39 15.42
N ALA A 99 2.15 17.68 15.79
CA ALA A 99 1.21 18.45 16.60
C ALA A 99 -0.04 18.92 15.82
N GLY A 100 -0.06 18.77 14.48
CA GLY A 100 -1.17 19.22 13.63
C GLY A 100 -1.09 20.66 13.15
N HIS A 101 0.02 21.38 13.43
CA HIS A 101 0.31 22.72 12.89
C HIS A 101 0.76 22.62 11.42
N LEU A 102 -0.14 22.14 10.55
CA LEU A 102 0.20 21.71 9.18
C LEU A 102 0.79 22.84 8.32
N ASP A 103 0.23 24.05 8.41
CA ASP A 103 0.68 25.18 7.58
C ASP A 103 2.09 25.66 8.00
N GLU A 104 2.34 25.73 9.30
CA GLU A 104 3.64 26.14 9.81
C GLU A 104 4.71 25.09 9.49
N SER A 105 4.40 23.80 9.72
CA SER A 105 5.25 22.69 9.32
C SER A 105 5.61 22.71 7.83
N TYR A 106 4.58 22.92 6.99
CA TYR A 106 4.76 22.99 5.54
C TYR A 106 5.71 24.11 5.12
N ASN A 107 5.57 25.29 5.72
CA ASN A 107 6.44 26.44 5.42
C ASN A 107 7.90 26.18 5.83
N TYR A 108 8.15 25.58 7.01
CA TYR A 108 9.51 25.19 7.40
C TYR A 108 10.10 24.14 6.44
N PHE A 109 9.33 23.12 6.06
CA PHE A 109 9.80 22.15 5.06
C PHE A 109 10.04 22.76 3.68
N LEU A 110 9.28 23.78 3.26
CA LEU A 110 9.55 24.51 2.02
C LEU A 110 10.87 25.27 2.08
N GLY A 111 11.18 25.93 3.21
CA GLY A 111 12.48 26.58 3.40
C GLY A 111 13.64 25.59 3.29
N LEU A 112 13.52 24.41 3.91
CA LEU A 112 14.51 23.35 3.80
C LEU A 112 14.59 22.78 2.39
N TRP A 113 13.48 22.67 1.69
CA TRP A 113 13.41 22.21 0.31
C TRP A 113 14.10 23.17 -0.67
N ASP A 114 13.99 24.47 -0.46
CA ASP A 114 14.71 25.48 -1.27
C ASP A 114 16.24 25.28 -1.21
N ALA A 115 16.74 24.84 -0.07
CA ALA A 115 18.16 24.52 0.11
C ALA A 115 18.53 23.15 -0.50
N GLU A 116 17.67 22.16 -0.38
CA GLU A 116 17.91 20.77 -0.81
C GLU A 116 16.71 20.16 -1.59
N PRO A 117 16.41 20.62 -2.82
CA PRO A 117 15.23 20.18 -3.55
C PRO A 117 15.21 18.67 -3.88
N GLY A 118 16.42 18.06 -3.96
CA GLY A 118 16.60 16.63 -4.23
C GLY A 118 16.54 15.73 -3.01
N ASN A 119 16.37 16.25 -1.80
CA ASN A 119 16.35 15.47 -0.57
C ASN A 119 15.07 14.64 -0.46
N GLY A 120 15.21 13.29 -0.51
CA GLY A 120 14.07 12.37 -0.49
C GLY A 120 13.24 12.46 0.79
N PHE A 121 13.89 12.68 1.93
CA PHE A 121 13.21 12.79 3.22
C PHE A 121 12.34 14.07 3.30
N ILE A 122 12.88 15.21 2.88
CA ILE A 122 12.14 16.49 2.87
C ILE A 122 10.94 16.37 1.94
N ASN A 123 11.14 15.85 0.73
CA ASN A 123 10.05 15.64 -0.23
C ASN A 123 8.97 14.70 0.33
N LEU A 124 9.34 13.61 1.01
CA LEU A 124 8.37 12.71 1.65
C LEU A 124 7.54 13.43 2.73
N ARG A 125 8.17 14.28 3.54
CA ARG A 125 7.45 15.08 4.56
C ARG A 125 6.48 16.07 3.92
N LEU A 126 6.89 16.76 2.86
CA LEU A 126 6.02 17.65 2.09
C LEU A 126 4.86 16.89 1.45
N ALA A 127 5.10 15.68 0.91
CA ALA A 127 4.05 14.83 0.36
C ALA A 127 2.97 14.48 1.39
N ARG A 128 3.39 14.05 2.58
CA ARG A 128 2.47 13.70 3.68
C ARG A 128 1.67 14.91 4.18
N LEU A 129 2.30 16.08 4.26
CA LEU A 129 1.64 17.33 4.66
C LEU A 129 0.63 17.77 3.59
N ALA A 130 1.00 17.74 2.31
CA ALA A 130 0.10 18.06 1.21
C ALA A 130 -1.11 17.10 1.18
N ALA A 131 -0.88 15.79 1.42
CA ALA A 131 -1.96 14.80 1.53
C ALA A 131 -2.92 15.12 2.69
N LYS A 132 -2.40 15.47 3.88
CA LYS A 132 -3.21 15.90 5.04
C LYS A 132 -4.01 17.19 4.72
N LYS A 133 -3.44 18.11 3.97
CA LYS A 133 -4.09 19.36 3.50
C LYS A 133 -5.05 19.12 2.34
N ARG A 134 -5.19 17.89 1.83
CA ARG A 134 -5.98 17.49 0.67
C ARG A 134 -5.54 18.17 -0.65
N ASP A 135 -4.31 18.60 -0.72
CA ASP A 135 -3.69 19.05 -1.98
C ASP A 135 -3.12 17.81 -2.70
N THR A 136 -4.01 17.16 -3.44
CA THR A 136 -3.72 15.89 -4.12
C THR A 136 -2.58 16.04 -5.13
N GLN A 137 -2.56 17.14 -5.90
CA GLN A 137 -1.55 17.32 -6.94
C GLN A 137 -0.17 17.55 -6.33
N ALA A 138 -0.06 18.40 -5.32
CA ALA A 138 1.19 18.63 -4.60
C ALA A 138 1.68 17.35 -3.90
N ALA A 139 0.77 16.59 -3.26
CA ALA A 139 1.11 15.33 -2.61
C ALA A 139 1.76 14.34 -3.60
N ILE A 140 1.13 14.09 -4.75
CA ILE A 140 1.66 13.18 -5.77
C ILE A 140 3.01 13.66 -6.30
N ASN A 141 3.15 14.95 -6.58
CA ASN A 141 4.40 15.52 -7.07
C ASN A 141 5.55 15.34 -6.07
N TYR A 142 5.31 15.62 -4.79
CA TYR A 142 6.32 15.44 -3.75
C TYR A 142 6.61 13.96 -3.46
N TYR A 143 5.62 13.04 -3.55
CA TYR A 143 5.90 11.60 -3.49
C TYR A 143 6.83 11.17 -4.61
N HIS A 144 6.60 11.59 -5.84
CA HIS A 144 7.51 11.29 -6.95
C HIS A 144 8.89 11.92 -6.74
N ALA A 145 8.96 13.17 -6.27
CA ALA A 145 10.23 13.79 -5.93
C ALA A 145 10.98 13.03 -4.82
N ALA A 146 10.27 12.48 -3.83
CA ALA A 146 10.86 11.62 -2.80
C ALA A 146 11.37 10.29 -3.36
N ILE A 147 10.63 9.64 -4.27
CA ILE A 147 11.02 8.37 -4.92
C ILE A 147 12.32 8.53 -5.72
N TYR A 148 12.47 9.63 -6.44
CA TYR A 148 13.65 9.89 -7.27
C TYR A 148 14.75 10.68 -6.55
N GLY A 149 14.49 11.10 -5.32
CA GLY A 149 15.41 11.88 -4.51
C GLY A 149 16.60 11.10 -3.97
N THR A 150 17.49 11.83 -3.33
CA THR A 150 18.65 11.30 -2.59
C THR A 150 18.22 10.89 -1.19
N TRP A 151 18.71 9.72 -0.73
CA TRP A 151 18.42 9.18 0.59
C TRP A 151 19.71 8.82 1.30
N GLU A 152 19.77 9.08 2.60
CA GLU A 152 20.82 8.54 3.45
C GLU A 152 20.58 7.04 3.69
N GLY A 153 21.64 6.23 3.65
CA GLY A 153 21.59 4.78 3.83
C GLY A 153 21.10 4.03 2.60
N ASP A 154 20.25 3.00 2.80
CA ASP A 154 19.72 2.19 1.69
C ASP A 154 18.57 2.91 0.96
N GLY A 155 18.95 3.68 -0.04
CA GLY A 155 17.98 4.41 -0.87
C GLY A 155 17.02 3.50 -1.64
N THR A 156 17.39 2.25 -1.92
CA THR A 156 16.53 1.30 -2.65
C THR A 156 15.33 0.89 -1.81
N VAL A 157 15.59 0.52 -0.56
CA VAL A 157 14.53 0.19 0.41
C VAL A 157 13.63 1.39 0.64
N ARG A 158 14.20 2.58 0.87
CA ARG A 158 13.43 3.81 1.08
C ARG A 158 12.53 4.17 -0.09
N ARG A 159 13.03 4.09 -1.32
CA ARG A 159 12.22 4.35 -2.52
C ARG A 159 11.06 3.38 -2.66
N ARG A 160 11.26 2.10 -2.33
CA ARG A 160 10.19 1.10 -2.31
C ARG A 160 9.12 1.44 -1.27
N GLU A 161 9.53 1.76 -0.03
CA GLU A 161 8.62 2.17 1.04
C GLU A 161 7.77 3.38 0.62
N VAL A 162 8.39 4.39 0.01
CA VAL A 162 7.69 5.58 -0.50
C VAL A 162 6.71 5.23 -1.62
N ARG A 163 7.07 4.31 -2.54
CA ARG A 163 6.14 3.84 -3.58
C ARG A 163 4.93 3.14 -2.99
N LEU A 164 5.13 2.28 -1.99
CA LEU A 164 4.03 1.61 -1.30
C LEU A 164 3.13 2.62 -0.56
N GLU A 165 3.73 3.66 0.03
CA GLU A 165 2.97 4.73 0.67
C GLU A 165 2.17 5.56 -0.34
N LEU A 166 2.78 5.93 -1.47
CA LEU A 166 2.10 6.59 -2.59
C LEU A 166 0.94 5.74 -3.12
N ALA A 167 1.16 4.44 -3.30
CA ALA A 167 0.11 3.53 -3.76
C ALA A 167 -1.09 3.50 -2.79
N ARG A 168 -0.84 3.41 -1.47
CA ARG A 168 -1.92 3.51 -0.45
C ARG A 168 -2.66 4.85 -0.54
N TYR A 169 -1.94 5.95 -0.70
CA TYR A 169 -2.55 7.26 -0.89
C TYR A 169 -3.40 7.30 -2.15
N LEU A 170 -2.90 6.82 -3.29
CA LEU A 170 -3.63 6.76 -4.56
C LEU A 170 -4.91 5.90 -4.46
N ILE A 171 -4.86 4.77 -3.77
CA ILE A 171 -6.03 3.93 -3.47
C ILE A 171 -7.06 4.75 -2.67
N SER A 172 -6.61 5.46 -1.63
CA SER A 172 -7.49 6.23 -0.74
C SER A 172 -8.25 7.36 -1.43
N ILE A 173 -7.69 7.90 -2.53
CA ILE A 173 -8.32 8.94 -3.35
C ILE A 173 -9.01 8.39 -4.61
N GLY A 174 -9.11 7.06 -4.76
CA GLY A 174 -9.77 6.40 -5.87
C GLY A 174 -8.97 6.34 -7.19
N ASN A 175 -7.68 6.69 -7.18
CA ASN A 175 -6.80 6.61 -8.36
C ASN A 175 -6.15 5.23 -8.47
N SER A 176 -6.97 4.20 -8.67
CA SER A 176 -6.55 2.79 -8.70
C SER A 176 -5.56 2.48 -9.82
N SER A 177 -5.67 3.10 -10.99
CA SER A 177 -4.78 2.83 -12.13
C SER A 177 -3.35 3.29 -11.86
N SER A 178 -3.18 4.47 -11.26
CA SER A 178 -1.87 4.97 -10.85
C SER A 178 -1.29 4.14 -9.70
N ALA A 179 -2.12 3.74 -8.73
CA ALA A 179 -1.71 2.85 -7.64
C ALA A 179 -1.16 1.52 -8.18
N ARG A 180 -1.87 0.88 -9.12
CA ARG A 180 -1.41 -0.34 -9.78
C ARG A 180 -0.03 -0.16 -10.41
N SER A 181 0.18 0.94 -11.14
CA SER A 181 1.47 1.21 -11.79
C SER A 181 2.61 1.31 -10.79
N GLU A 182 2.42 2.05 -9.69
CA GLU A 182 3.44 2.17 -8.64
C GLU A 182 3.72 0.84 -7.93
N LEU A 183 2.68 0.02 -7.68
CA LEU A 183 2.82 -1.31 -7.07
C LEU A 183 3.60 -2.28 -7.97
N LEU A 184 3.31 -2.32 -9.26
CA LEU A 184 4.04 -3.17 -10.21
C LEU A 184 5.52 -2.76 -10.33
N ILE A 185 5.81 -1.45 -10.32
CA ILE A 185 7.20 -0.95 -10.29
C ILE A 185 7.89 -1.33 -8.96
N ALA A 186 7.18 -1.24 -7.84
CA ALA A 186 7.72 -1.61 -6.53
C ALA A 186 8.10 -3.11 -6.47
N GLY A 187 7.31 -3.98 -7.08
CA GLY A 187 7.56 -5.42 -7.13
C GLY A 187 8.62 -5.86 -8.14
N GLY A 188 8.81 -5.08 -9.23
CA GLY A 188 9.69 -5.48 -10.34
C GLY A 188 11.20 -5.34 -10.08
N ASN A 189 11.62 -4.52 -9.13
CA ASN A 189 13.01 -4.07 -8.99
C ASN A 189 13.67 -4.48 -7.66
N ASN A 190 13.15 -5.46 -6.95
CA ASN A 190 13.63 -5.78 -5.60
C ASN A 190 13.98 -7.27 -5.43
N PRO A 191 14.94 -7.58 -4.54
CA PRO A 191 15.13 -8.95 -4.08
C PRO A 191 13.82 -9.47 -3.49
N TYR A 192 13.57 -10.78 -3.64
CA TYR A 192 12.40 -11.43 -3.10
C TYR A 192 12.33 -11.25 -1.57
N ASP A 193 11.18 -10.79 -1.10
CA ASP A 193 10.86 -10.61 0.32
C ASP A 193 9.37 -10.93 0.50
N VAL A 194 9.06 -11.98 1.24
CA VAL A 194 7.70 -12.48 1.46
C VAL A 194 6.77 -11.38 1.97
N SER A 195 7.22 -10.59 2.94
CA SER A 195 6.42 -9.52 3.55
C SER A 195 6.06 -8.44 2.51
N VAL A 196 7.01 -8.12 1.63
CA VAL A 196 6.79 -7.16 0.54
C VAL A 196 5.83 -7.73 -0.51
N GLU A 197 6.02 -8.99 -0.92
CA GLU A 197 5.16 -9.64 -1.92
C GLU A 197 3.71 -9.73 -1.42
N LEU A 198 3.49 -10.08 -0.15
CA LEU A 198 2.16 -10.08 0.48
C LEU A 198 1.56 -8.67 0.53
N THR A 199 2.36 -7.66 0.91
CA THR A 199 1.91 -6.26 0.91
C THR A 199 1.49 -5.79 -0.48
N LEU A 200 2.25 -6.16 -1.53
CA LEU A 200 1.92 -5.83 -2.92
C LEU A 200 0.61 -6.50 -3.34
N ALA A 201 0.44 -7.78 -3.02
CA ALA A 201 -0.77 -8.52 -3.32
C ALA A 201 -2.00 -7.88 -2.66
N ASP A 202 -1.92 -7.58 -1.36
CA ASP A 202 -3.01 -6.95 -0.60
C ASP A 202 -3.39 -5.59 -1.17
N LEU A 203 -2.40 -4.74 -1.50
CA LEU A 203 -2.66 -3.43 -2.07
C LEU A 203 -3.21 -3.49 -3.50
N LEU A 204 -2.77 -4.46 -4.32
CA LEU A 204 -3.33 -4.69 -5.65
C LEU A 204 -4.79 -5.15 -5.56
N GLN A 205 -5.12 -6.01 -4.60
CA GLN A 205 -6.50 -6.42 -4.33
C GLN A 205 -7.36 -5.21 -3.91
N GLN A 206 -6.88 -4.38 -2.98
CA GLN A 206 -7.56 -3.16 -2.55
C GLN A 206 -7.76 -2.16 -3.70
N ALA A 207 -6.80 -2.09 -4.61
CA ALA A 207 -6.89 -1.25 -5.81
C ALA A 207 -7.87 -1.80 -6.87
N GLY A 208 -8.42 -3.02 -6.70
CA GLY A 208 -9.35 -3.62 -7.64
C GLY A 208 -8.68 -4.39 -8.79
N TYR A 209 -7.44 -4.86 -8.59
CA TYR A 209 -6.68 -5.67 -9.56
C TYR A 209 -6.43 -7.10 -9.07
N PRO A 210 -7.50 -7.92 -8.92
CA PRO A 210 -7.37 -9.25 -8.33
C PRO A 210 -6.45 -10.19 -9.11
N LYS A 211 -6.42 -10.09 -10.45
CA LYS A 211 -5.52 -10.93 -11.26
C LYS A 211 -4.05 -10.66 -10.96
N ASP A 212 -3.67 -9.39 -10.80
CA ASP A 212 -2.30 -9.02 -10.44
C ASP A 212 -1.98 -9.46 -9.00
N ALA A 213 -2.90 -9.25 -8.07
CA ALA A 213 -2.76 -9.69 -6.68
C ALA A 213 -2.52 -11.20 -6.58
N LEU A 214 -3.33 -11.99 -7.30
CA LEU A 214 -3.19 -13.45 -7.33
C LEU A 214 -1.82 -13.91 -7.83
N ASN A 215 -1.23 -13.20 -8.80
CA ASN A 215 0.11 -13.52 -9.28
C ASN A 215 1.17 -13.34 -8.17
N TYR A 216 1.04 -12.33 -7.32
CA TYR A 216 1.94 -12.12 -6.18
C TYR A 216 1.73 -13.18 -5.09
N TYR A 217 0.49 -13.55 -4.75
CA TYR A 217 0.24 -14.65 -3.82
C TYR A 217 0.81 -15.97 -4.34
N ARG A 218 0.63 -16.29 -5.62
CA ARG A 218 1.21 -17.50 -6.23
C ARG A 218 2.75 -17.47 -6.20
N LYS A 219 3.36 -16.30 -6.37
CA LYS A 219 4.81 -16.14 -6.22
C LYS A 219 5.27 -16.46 -4.80
N VAL A 220 4.53 -16.01 -3.78
CA VAL A 220 4.77 -16.38 -2.37
C VAL A 220 4.66 -17.90 -2.20
N LEU A 221 3.58 -18.52 -2.67
CA LEU A 221 3.34 -19.95 -2.55
C LEU A 221 4.36 -20.81 -3.30
N THR A 222 5.02 -20.28 -4.33
CA THR A 222 6.13 -20.95 -5.01
C THR A 222 7.36 -21.08 -4.11
N GLN A 223 7.62 -20.11 -3.23
CA GLN A 223 8.76 -20.10 -2.32
C GLN A 223 8.42 -20.68 -0.95
N GLU A 224 7.23 -20.39 -0.48
CA GLU A 224 6.68 -20.82 0.80
C GLU A 224 5.31 -21.51 0.59
N PRO A 225 5.28 -22.78 0.18
CA PRO A 225 4.03 -23.47 -0.16
C PRO A 225 2.99 -23.54 0.97
N LYS A 226 3.44 -23.39 2.21
CA LYS A 226 2.62 -23.45 3.43
C LYS A 226 2.37 -22.06 4.05
N ASN A 227 2.57 -20.98 3.29
CA ASN A 227 2.28 -19.63 3.78
C ASN A 227 0.76 -19.45 3.91
N GLU A 228 0.26 -19.57 5.15
CA GLU A 228 -1.17 -19.49 5.48
C GLU A 228 -1.86 -18.24 4.92
N PRO A 229 -1.37 -17.00 5.13
CA PRO A 229 -1.99 -15.81 4.58
C PRO A 229 -2.13 -15.85 3.05
N ALA A 230 -1.11 -16.34 2.34
CA ALA A 230 -1.14 -16.45 0.89
C ALA A 230 -2.12 -17.53 0.41
N LEU A 231 -2.19 -18.69 1.08
CA LEU A 231 -3.12 -19.77 0.77
C LEU A 231 -4.56 -19.30 0.91
N LEU A 232 -4.91 -18.69 2.04
CA LEU A 232 -6.27 -18.21 2.30
C LEU A 232 -6.69 -17.07 1.37
N ALA A 233 -5.78 -16.11 1.12
CA ALA A 233 -6.07 -14.99 0.23
C ALA A 233 -6.22 -15.46 -1.22
N ALA A 234 -5.31 -16.29 -1.73
CA ALA A 234 -5.39 -16.85 -3.07
C ALA A 234 -6.64 -17.75 -3.23
N GLY A 235 -6.92 -18.61 -2.25
CA GLY A 235 -8.09 -19.46 -2.27
C GLY A 235 -9.41 -18.69 -2.30
N ARG A 236 -9.52 -17.61 -1.51
CA ARG A 236 -10.68 -16.71 -1.58
C ARG A 236 -10.81 -16.06 -2.95
N MET A 237 -9.72 -15.58 -3.53
CA MET A 237 -9.74 -14.93 -4.84
C MET A 237 -10.10 -15.89 -5.97
N GLU A 238 -9.61 -17.14 -5.90
CA GLU A 238 -10.00 -18.20 -6.84
C GLU A 238 -11.49 -18.53 -6.70
N TYR A 239 -12.03 -18.55 -5.45
CA TYR A 239 -13.46 -18.75 -5.22
C TYR A 239 -14.30 -17.62 -5.81
N GLU A 240 -13.92 -16.37 -5.56
CA GLU A 240 -14.58 -15.17 -6.11
C GLU A 240 -14.48 -15.11 -7.65
N GLY A 241 -13.38 -15.61 -8.20
CA GLY A 241 -13.14 -15.76 -9.63
C GLY A 241 -13.86 -16.96 -10.29
N GLY A 242 -14.52 -17.83 -9.50
CA GLY A 242 -15.24 -18.99 -9.99
C GLY A 242 -14.37 -20.23 -10.27
N ASN A 243 -13.09 -20.19 -9.92
CA ASN A 243 -12.20 -21.35 -10.01
C ASN A 243 -12.30 -22.20 -8.74
N PHE A 244 -13.45 -22.86 -8.57
CA PHE A 244 -13.80 -23.52 -7.31
C PHE A 244 -12.90 -24.71 -6.97
N GLU A 245 -12.33 -25.39 -7.96
CA GLU A 245 -11.43 -26.52 -7.75
C GLU A 245 -10.11 -26.07 -7.09
N GLU A 246 -9.50 -25.02 -7.65
CA GLU A 246 -8.28 -24.42 -7.08
C GLU A 246 -8.57 -23.71 -5.76
N ALA A 247 -9.73 -23.04 -5.64
CA ALA A 247 -10.19 -22.44 -4.40
C ALA A 247 -10.30 -23.46 -3.27
N HIS A 248 -10.94 -24.61 -3.53
CA HIS A 248 -11.05 -25.70 -2.56
C HIS A 248 -9.68 -26.17 -2.08
N ARG A 249 -8.77 -26.47 -3.01
CA ARG A 249 -7.41 -26.91 -2.71
C ARG A 249 -6.65 -25.91 -1.83
N LEU A 250 -6.63 -24.65 -2.25
CA LEU A 250 -5.88 -23.60 -1.53
C LEU A 250 -6.47 -23.30 -0.15
N LEU A 251 -7.81 -23.24 -0.03
CA LEU A 251 -8.48 -23.01 1.25
C LEU A 251 -8.30 -24.19 2.19
N GLU A 252 -8.36 -25.44 1.70
CA GLU A 252 -8.14 -26.65 2.50
C GLU A 252 -6.70 -26.66 3.06
N GLU A 253 -5.70 -26.44 2.20
CA GLU A 253 -4.31 -26.31 2.62
C GLU A 253 -4.10 -25.17 3.62
N GLY A 254 -4.71 -23.99 3.36
CA GLY A 254 -4.59 -22.84 4.26
C GLY A 254 -5.21 -23.09 5.64
N VAL A 255 -6.38 -23.70 5.70
CA VAL A 255 -7.06 -24.07 6.95
C VAL A 255 -6.24 -25.12 7.73
N ALA A 256 -5.56 -26.04 7.04
CA ALA A 256 -4.71 -27.04 7.69
C ALA A 256 -3.49 -26.45 8.40
N GLU A 257 -3.00 -25.28 7.97
CA GLU A 257 -1.89 -24.56 8.64
C GLU A 257 -2.38 -23.68 9.82
N MET A 258 -3.70 -23.45 9.96
CA MET A 258 -4.28 -22.67 11.07
C MET A 258 -4.40 -23.50 12.36
N HIS A 259 -4.46 -22.80 13.49
CA HIS A 259 -4.77 -23.44 14.76
C HIS A 259 -6.27 -23.77 14.86
N GLU A 260 -6.60 -24.87 15.51
CA GLU A 260 -7.97 -25.34 15.71
C GLU A 260 -8.78 -24.22 16.42
N GLY A 261 -9.87 -23.77 15.81
CA GLY A 261 -10.73 -22.71 16.34
C GLY A 261 -10.54 -21.29 15.78
N ASP A 262 -9.43 -21.02 15.08
CA ASP A 262 -9.12 -19.68 14.55
C ASP A 262 -9.65 -19.44 13.12
N VAL A 263 -10.24 -20.46 12.49
CA VAL A 263 -10.72 -20.35 11.10
C VAL A 263 -11.93 -19.40 11.01
N PRO A 264 -11.83 -18.31 10.24
CA PRO A 264 -12.96 -17.39 10.07
C PRO A 264 -14.17 -18.08 9.45
N ALA A 265 -15.37 -17.78 9.96
CA ALA A 265 -16.61 -18.40 9.48
C ALA A 265 -16.81 -18.26 7.95
N GLY A 266 -16.37 -17.14 7.36
CA GLY A 266 -16.41 -16.93 5.90
C GLY A 266 -15.52 -17.88 5.14
N ILE A 267 -14.35 -18.23 5.63
CA ILE A 267 -13.44 -19.19 5.01
C ILE A 267 -14.04 -20.59 5.05
N ASN A 268 -14.55 -21.02 6.21
CA ASN A 268 -15.25 -22.33 6.34
C ASN A 268 -16.43 -22.46 5.37
N MET A 269 -17.21 -21.40 5.21
CA MET A 269 -18.33 -21.38 4.27
C MET A 269 -17.85 -21.49 2.81
N MET A 270 -16.82 -20.72 2.44
CA MET A 270 -16.25 -20.80 1.09
C MET A 270 -15.68 -22.18 0.79
N LEU A 271 -14.95 -22.77 1.75
CA LEU A 271 -14.40 -24.13 1.62
C LEU A 271 -15.50 -25.17 1.44
N ALA A 272 -16.55 -25.15 2.27
CA ALA A 272 -17.69 -26.06 2.16
C ALA A 272 -18.43 -25.88 0.82
N ASN A 273 -18.69 -24.65 0.42
CA ASN A 273 -19.35 -24.35 -0.86
C ASN A 273 -18.49 -24.81 -2.06
N ALA A 274 -17.18 -24.53 -2.04
CA ALA A 274 -16.26 -24.97 -3.08
C ALA A 274 -16.23 -26.50 -3.19
N ALA A 275 -16.18 -27.22 -2.07
CA ALA A 275 -16.25 -28.68 -2.03
C ALA A 275 -17.54 -29.21 -2.67
N HIS A 276 -18.70 -28.63 -2.31
CA HIS A 276 -20.00 -28.99 -2.89
C HIS A 276 -20.06 -28.70 -4.39
N ILE A 277 -19.58 -27.54 -4.84
CA ILE A 277 -19.55 -27.18 -6.27
C ILE A 277 -18.65 -28.14 -7.03
N VAL A 278 -17.47 -28.47 -6.51
CA VAL A 278 -16.55 -29.44 -7.12
C VAL A 278 -17.20 -30.84 -7.22
N ALA A 279 -17.95 -31.25 -6.21
CA ALA A 279 -18.70 -32.52 -6.23
C ALA A 279 -19.84 -32.56 -7.26
N MET A 280 -20.48 -31.42 -7.54
CA MET A 280 -21.59 -31.32 -8.51
C MET A 280 -21.13 -30.99 -9.93
N ALA A 281 -19.97 -30.35 -10.07
CA ALA A 281 -19.47 -29.89 -11.36
C ALA A 281 -19.17 -31.04 -12.31
N PRO A 282 -19.61 -31.01 -13.58
CA PRO A 282 -19.30 -32.00 -14.59
C PRO A 282 -17.89 -31.81 -15.17
N SER A 283 -16.86 -32.00 -14.31
CA SER A 283 -15.45 -31.81 -14.67
C SER A 283 -14.96 -32.88 -15.64
N GLU A 284 -14.11 -32.50 -16.60
CA GLU A 284 -13.42 -33.45 -17.49
C GLU A 284 -12.39 -34.34 -16.77
N LYS A 285 -12.04 -34.00 -15.53
CA LYS A 285 -11.07 -34.72 -14.69
C LYS A 285 -11.65 -35.98 -14.02
N VAL A 286 -12.97 -36.10 -14.00
CA VAL A 286 -13.66 -37.32 -13.46
C VAL A 286 -13.96 -38.34 -14.56
N SER A 287 -14.27 -39.57 -14.16
CA SER A 287 -14.66 -40.60 -15.14
C SER A 287 -15.92 -40.22 -15.92
N PRO A 288 -16.08 -40.65 -17.17
CA PRO A 288 -17.29 -40.35 -17.94
C PRO A 288 -18.58 -40.77 -17.23
N ASP A 289 -18.59 -41.91 -16.55
CA ASP A 289 -19.74 -42.38 -15.79
C ASP A 289 -20.09 -41.45 -14.63
N GLU A 290 -19.09 -40.99 -13.88
CA GLU A 290 -19.28 -40.06 -12.78
C GLU A 290 -19.71 -38.68 -13.28
N ARG A 291 -19.13 -38.19 -14.39
CA ARG A 291 -19.53 -36.91 -15.01
C ARG A 291 -21.00 -36.95 -15.42
N VAL A 292 -21.46 -38.02 -16.04
CA VAL A 292 -22.88 -38.17 -16.40
C VAL A 292 -23.77 -38.23 -15.15
N GLU A 293 -23.38 -38.92 -14.08
CA GLU A 293 -24.13 -38.91 -12.82
C GLU A 293 -24.27 -37.48 -12.23
N ARG A 294 -23.19 -36.69 -12.22
CA ARG A 294 -23.22 -35.30 -11.78
C ARG A 294 -24.16 -34.45 -12.67
N ILE A 295 -24.13 -34.60 -13.99
CA ILE A 295 -25.04 -33.92 -14.93
C ILE A 295 -26.49 -34.29 -14.63
N LEU A 296 -26.80 -35.57 -14.46
CA LEU A 296 -28.16 -36.03 -14.16
C LEU A 296 -28.68 -35.51 -12.81
N HIS A 297 -27.80 -35.45 -11.80
CA HIS A 297 -28.13 -34.85 -10.51
C HIS A 297 -28.42 -33.34 -10.65
N ALA A 298 -27.50 -32.57 -11.24
CA ALA A 298 -27.68 -31.15 -11.48
C ALA A 298 -28.93 -30.84 -12.33
N ARG A 299 -29.20 -31.69 -13.32
CA ARG A 299 -30.41 -31.63 -14.17
C ARG A 299 -31.67 -31.78 -13.34
N SER A 300 -31.70 -32.73 -12.40
CA SER A 300 -32.88 -32.94 -11.53
C SER A 300 -33.15 -31.73 -10.65
N LEU A 301 -32.11 -31.11 -10.10
CA LEU A 301 -32.20 -29.87 -9.29
C LEU A 301 -32.75 -28.71 -10.13
N ALA A 302 -32.14 -28.45 -11.28
CA ALA A 302 -32.56 -27.38 -12.19
C ALA A 302 -33.99 -27.56 -12.71
N LYS A 303 -34.41 -28.83 -13.03
CA LYS A 303 -35.78 -29.14 -13.46
C LYS A 303 -36.77 -28.85 -12.32
N THR A 304 -36.50 -29.26 -11.10
CA THR A 304 -37.36 -28.99 -9.95
C THR A 304 -37.50 -27.47 -9.75
N ARG A 305 -36.41 -26.73 -9.80
CA ARG A 305 -36.41 -25.27 -9.73
C ARG A 305 -37.21 -24.61 -10.84
N PHE A 306 -37.07 -25.14 -12.10
CA PHE A 306 -37.85 -24.66 -13.22
C PHE A 306 -39.36 -24.88 -13.01
N ASP A 307 -39.76 -26.08 -12.58
CA ASP A 307 -41.16 -26.41 -12.37
C ASP A 307 -41.83 -25.58 -11.29
N GLU A 308 -41.12 -25.35 -10.18
CA GLU A 308 -41.57 -24.45 -9.08
C GLU A 308 -41.72 -23.00 -9.54
N CYS A 309 -40.72 -22.48 -10.25
CA CYS A 309 -40.75 -21.12 -10.77
C CYS A 309 -41.84 -20.94 -11.82
N ASN A 310 -41.97 -21.90 -12.75
CA ASN A 310 -42.99 -21.86 -13.79
C ASN A 310 -44.42 -21.95 -13.22
N ALA A 311 -44.64 -22.73 -12.17
CA ALA A 311 -45.93 -22.76 -11.45
C ALA A 311 -46.27 -21.41 -10.82
N GLN A 312 -45.32 -20.74 -10.19
CA GLN A 312 -45.51 -19.40 -9.61
C GLN A 312 -45.83 -18.35 -10.67
N VAL A 313 -45.09 -18.33 -11.77
CA VAL A 313 -45.28 -17.38 -12.86
C VAL A 313 -46.60 -17.61 -13.62
N SER A 314 -46.95 -18.86 -13.88
CA SER A 314 -48.20 -19.21 -14.58
C SER A 314 -49.44 -18.83 -13.75
N ALA A 315 -49.35 -18.95 -12.45
CA ALA A 315 -50.42 -18.49 -11.55
C ALA A 315 -50.62 -16.95 -11.56
N ALA A 316 -49.52 -16.20 -11.84
CA ALA A 316 -49.57 -14.73 -11.84
C ALA A 316 -49.88 -14.11 -13.21
N ASN A 317 -49.37 -14.70 -14.33
CA ASN A 317 -49.36 -14.07 -15.65
C ASN A 317 -50.18 -14.79 -16.76
N GLY A 318 -50.83 -15.92 -16.48
CA GLY A 318 -51.54 -16.70 -17.47
C GLY A 318 -50.64 -17.39 -18.54
N PRO A 319 -51.13 -17.63 -19.78
CA PRO A 319 -50.45 -18.49 -20.76
C PRO A 319 -49.14 -17.91 -21.34
N THR A 320 -48.84 -16.64 -21.16
CA THR A 320 -47.60 -16.01 -21.66
C THR A 320 -46.52 -16.02 -20.58
N SER A 321 -45.84 -17.12 -20.39
CA SER A 321 -44.75 -17.25 -19.40
C SER A 321 -43.43 -16.72 -19.96
N PRO A 322 -42.69 -15.88 -19.23
CA PRO A 322 -41.32 -15.49 -19.59
C PRO A 322 -40.36 -16.71 -19.64
N LEU A 323 -40.75 -17.85 -19.09
CA LEU A 323 -40.00 -19.10 -19.11
C LEU A 323 -40.37 -20.02 -20.30
N GLN A 324 -41.22 -19.56 -21.26
CA GLN A 324 -41.69 -20.40 -22.37
C GLN A 324 -40.55 -20.98 -23.24
N SER A 325 -39.52 -20.19 -23.50
CA SER A 325 -38.36 -20.63 -24.30
C SER A 325 -37.59 -21.77 -23.60
N ILE A 326 -37.32 -21.64 -22.32
CA ILE A 326 -36.69 -22.71 -21.52
C ILE A 326 -37.60 -23.92 -21.38
N GLY A 327 -38.91 -23.71 -21.15
CA GLY A 327 -39.91 -24.80 -21.12
C GLY A 327 -39.95 -25.64 -22.38
N SER A 328 -39.85 -25.01 -23.55
CA SER A 328 -39.77 -25.73 -24.83
C SER A 328 -38.50 -26.57 -24.94
N ARG A 329 -37.39 -26.11 -24.47
CA ARG A 329 -36.12 -26.86 -24.42
C ARG A 329 -36.22 -28.03 -23.45
N TRP A 330 -36.77 -27.87 -22.27
CA TRP A 330 -37.02 -28.95 -21.32
C TRP A 330 -37.91 -30.04 -21.92
N ALA A 331 -39.00 -29.66 -22.62
CA ALA A 331 -39.91 -30.60 -23.26
C ALA A 331 -39.26 -31.40 -24.40
N ALA A 332 -38.37 -30.76 -25.16
CA ALA A 332 -37.63 -31.42 -26.23
C ALA A 332 -36.61 -32.44 -25.69
N GLU A 333 -35.91 -32.07 -24.61
CA GLU A 333 -34.84 -32.87 -24.01
C GLU A 333 -35.40 -34.06 -23.20
N ASP A 334 -36.49 -33.88 -22.43
CA ASP A 334 -37.15 -34.95 -21.67
C ASP A 334 -37.60 -36.12 -22.54
N ALA A 335 -37.86 -35.90 -23.84
CA ALA A 335 -38.27 -36.93 -24.75
C ALA A 335 -37.12 -37.83 -25.25
N SER A 336 -35.87 -37.38 -25.18
CA SER A 336 -34.71 -38.04 -25.80
C SER A 336 -33.60 -38.43 -24.84
N LEU A 337 -33.57 -37.86 -23.65
CA LEU A 337 -32.41 -37.94 -22.76
C LEU A 337 -32.39 -39.14 -21.83
N GLY A 338 -31.39 -40.00 -21.99
CA GLY A 338 -31.06 -41.06 -21.04
C GLY A 338 -29.56 -41.16 -20.78
N ARG A 339 -29.16 -41.77 -19.65
CA ARG A 339 -27.74 -41.99 -19.29
C ARG A 339 -26.90 -42.53 -20.47
N LYS A 340 -27.46 -43.45 -21.27
CA LYS A 340 -26.76 -44.03 -22.43
C LYS A 340 -26.55 -43.03 -23.57
N ALA A 341 -27.40 -42.03 -23.71
CA ALA A 341 -27.24 -40.98 -24.71
C ALA A 341 -26.09 -40.03 -24.30
N LEU A 342 -26.10 -39.57 -23.07
CA LEU A 342 -25.04 -38.71 -22.52
C LEU A 342 -23.66 -39.38 -22.58
N LEU A 343 -23.55 -40.68 -22.28
CA LEU A 343 -22.27 -41.41 -22.37
C LEU A 343 -21.74 -41.57 -23.79
N LYS A 344 -22.57 -41.40 -24.82
CA LYS A 344 -22.21 -41.61 -26.22
C LYS A 344 -21.93 -40.32 -26.98
N ASP A 345 -22.54 -39.22 -26.58
CA ASP A 345 -22.54 -37.98 -27.33
C ASP A 345 -22.23 -36.79 -26.42
N HIS A 346 -21.01 -36.25 -26.55
CA HIS A 346 -20.59 -35.06 -25.83
C HIS A 346 -21.41 -33.83 -26.19
N THR A 347 -22.02 -33.78 -27.40
CA THR A 347 -22.86 -32.64 -27.80
C THR A 347 -24.14 -32.60 -26.96
N GLU A 348 -24.71 -33.79 -26.64
CA GLU A 348 -25.86 -33.90 -25.74
C GLU A 348 -25.49 -33.56 -24.30
N GLU A 349 -24.28 -33.93 -23.83
CA GLU A 349 -23.78 -33.51 -22.53
C GLU A 349 -23.73 -31.98 -22.44
N ASP A 350 -23.07 -31.31 -23.39
CA ASP A 350 -22.90 -29.86 -23.44
C ASP A 350 -24.25 -29.13 -23.51
N ALA A 351 -25.17 -29.64 -24.33
CA ALA A 351 -26.53 -29.12 -24.48
C ALA A 351 -27.30 -29.18 -23.14
N THR A 352 -27.18 -30.31 -22.43
CA THR A 352 -27.81 -30.53 -21.13
C THR A 352 -27.20 -29.61 -20.06
N VAL A 353 -25.88 -29.51 -19.97
CA VAL A 353 -25.19 -28.60 -19.04
C VAL A 353 -25.60 -27.14 -19.29
N LYS A 354 -25.66 -26.76 -20.59
CA LYS A 354 -26.13 -25.43 -20.97
C LYS A 354 -27.58 -25.18 -20.56
N LEU A 355 -28.47 -26.15 -20.72
CA LEU A 355 -29.87 -26.02 -20.31
C LEU A 355 -29.97 -25.86 -18.79
N ILE A 356 -29.21 -26.62 -18.01
CA ILE A 356 -29.13 -26.49 -16.54
C ILE A 356 -28.74 -25.08 -16.16
N PHE A 357 -27.63 -24.56 -16.70
CA PHE A 357 -27.12 -23.24 -16.38
C PHE A 357 -28.05 -22.10 -16.81
N ASP A 358 -28.60 -22.18 -18.04
CA ASP A 358 -29.58 -21.23 -18.53
C ASP A 358 -30.83 -21.19 -17.61
N THR A 359 -31.25 -22.37 -17.12
CA THR A 359 -32.39 -22.50 -16.20
C THR A 359 -32.11 -21.79 -14.87
N GLU A 360 -30.96 -22.04 -14.24
CA GLU A 360 -30.58 -21.40 -12.98
C GLU A 360 -30.51 -19.87 -13.13
N VAL A 361 -29.88 -19.38 -14.19
CA VAL A 361 -29.80 -17.94 -14.47
C VAL A 361 -31.18 -17.32 -14.67
N GLN A 362 -32.04 -17.89 -15.55
CA GLN A 362 -33.34 -17.28 -15.83
C GLN A 362 -34.31 -17.39 -14.66
N THR A 363 -34.36 -18.53 -13.96
CA THR A 363 -35.22 -18.67 -12.80
C THR A 363 -34.79 -17.74 -11.65
N SER A 364 -33.48 -17.49 -11.50
CA SER A 364 -32.98 -16.52 -10.49
C SER A 364 -33.41 -15.09 -10.79
N GLN A 365 -33.50 -14.71 -12.08
CA GLN A 365 -33.95 -13.35 -12.48
C GLN A 365 -35.47 -13.18 -12.31
N ILE A 366 -36.22 -14.22 -12.51
CA ILE A 366 -37.70 -14.16 -12.54
C ILE A 366 -38.32 -14.46 -11.19
N CYS A 367 -37.84 -15.51 -10.51
CA CYS A 367 -38.40 -16.00 -9.24
C CYS A 367 -37.53 -15.70 -8.03
N GLY A 368 -36.43 -14.93 -8.21
CA GLY A 368 -35.52 -14.56 -7.14
C GLY A 368 -34.40 -15.57 -6.89
N ALA A 369 -33.47 -15.20 -6.03
CA ALA A 369 -32.27 -15.99 -5.75
C ALA A 369 -32.61 -17.37 -5.21
N PRO A 370 -32.01 -18.44 -5.75
CA PRO A 370 -32.18 -19.79 -5.23
C PRO A 370 -31.44 -19.98 -3.90
N THR A 371 -31.76 -21.06 -3.20
CA THR A 371 -31.08 -21.50 -1.96
C THR A 371 -30.54 -22.92 -2.12
N GLY A 372 -29.65 -23.34 -1.20
CA GLY A 372 -29.06 -24.69 -1.22
C GLY A 372 -28.27 -24.98 -2.52
N ASP A 373 -28.38 -26.19 -3.04
CA ASP A 373 -27.62 -26.65 -4.18
C ASP A 373 -27.91 -25.87 -5.48
N ASN A 374 -29.13 -25.37 -5.65
CA ASN A 374 -29.45 -24.49 -6.77
C ASN A 374 -28.69 -23.14 -6.69
N ALA A 375 -28.43 -22.62 -5.51
CA ALA A 375 -27.58 -21.44 -5.35
C ALA A 375 -26.12 -21.73 -5.77
N LEU A 376 -25.61 -22.91 -5.48
CA LEU A 376 -24.28 -23.35 -5.89
C LEU A 376 -24.19 -23.60 -7.39
N LEU A 377 -25.25 -24.21 -8.00
CA LEU A 377 -25.36 -24.37 -9.47
C LEU A 377 -25.40 -22.98 -10.15
N LEU A 378 -26.11 -22.00 -9.59
CA LEU A 378 -26.11 -20.64 -10.13
C LEU A 378 -24.73 -19.98 -10.05
N LEU A 379 -23.97 -20.20 -8.98
CA LEU A 379 -22.58 -19.73 -8.88
C LEU A 379 -21.70 -20.39 -9.96
N LEU A 380 -21.83 -21.69 -10.13
CA LEU A 380 -21.12 -22.44 -11.17
C LEU A 380 -21.47 -21.94 -12.58
N SER A 381 -22.76 -21.68 -12.86
CA SER A 381 -23.20 -21.17 -14.17
C SER A 381 -22.61 -19.80 -14.49
N LYS A 382 -22.51 -18.91 -13.47
CA LYS A 382 -21.93 -17.58 -13.65
C LYS A 382 -20.42 -17.62 -13.90
N SER A 383 -19.71 -18.57 -13.30
CA SER A 383 -18.27 -18.70 -13.53
C SER A 383 -17.93 -19.12 -14.95
N GLN A 384 -18.79 -19.93 -15.59
CA GLN A 384 -18.60 -20.37 -16.97
C GLN A 384 -19.02 -19.36 -18.04
N THR A 385 -19.80 -18.34 -17.68
CA THR A 385 -20.17 -17.23 -18.59
C THR A 385 -19.15 -16.08 -18.60
N VAL A 386 -18.17 -16.11 -17.71
CA VAL A 386 -17.05 -15.15 -17.65
C VAL A 386 -15.83 -15.79 -18.34
N GLU A 387 -15.93 -16.15 -19.59
CA GLU A 387 -14.75 -16.35 -20.45
C GLU A 387 -14.24 -15.00 -20.98
N PRO A 388 -12.91 -14.87 -21.20
CA PRO A 388 -12.12 -13.64 -21.12
C PRO A 388 -12.35 -12.62 -22.20
#